data_ef689c66c4f3be7b2eef38352781c8fa
#
_entry.id   ef689c66c4f3be7b2eef38352781c8fa
#
_cell.length_a   1.000
_cell.length_b   1.000
_cell.length_c   1.000
_cell.angle_alpha   90.00
_cell.angle_beta   90.00
_cell.angle_gamma   90.00
#
_symmetry.space_group_name_H-M   'P 1'
#
loop_
_entity.id
_entity.type
_entity.pdbx_description
1 polymer ?
#
loop_
_entity_poly.entity_id
_entity_poly.type
_entity_poly.pdbx_seq_one_letter_code
_entity_poly.pdbx_strand_id
1 'polypeptide(L)'
;MKYAAFKLAGVALSLSLAWTSAQAAALRVAADPVPHAEILNYIKKIDPSLDLKVVELTSGVNANELLASGDVDANYFQHVPYLKDQEKALGKTFAVAATVHIEPLGISVSY
;
A
#
# COMPACT_ATOMS: atom_id res chain seq x y z
N MET A 1 5.08 -69.94 -30.49
CA MET A 1 5.57 -68.58 -30.49
C MET A 1 4.52 -67.74 -29.88
N LYS A 2 4.78 -67.21 -28.69
CA LYS A 2 3.84 -66.29 -28.05
C LYS A 2 4.38 -64.88 -28.21
N TYR A 3 3.68 -64.03 -28.96
CA TYR A 3 4.01 -62.61 -29.07
C TYR A 3 3.36 -61.90 -27.87
N ALA A 4 4.20 -61.37 -26.98
CA ALA A 4 3.71 -60.50 -25.92
C ALA A 4 3.42 -59.11 -26.51
N ALA A 5 2.14 -58.74 -26.52
CA ALA A 5 1.74 -57.42 -26.89
C ALA A 5 2.03 -56.47 -25.70
N PHE A 6 3.06 -55.68 -25.82
CA PHE A 6 3.27 -54.58 -24.91
C PHE A 6 2.27 -53.47 -25.21
N LYS A 7 1.25 -53.33 -24.36
CA LYS A 7 0.39 -52.15 -24.35
C LYS A 7 1.17 -51.02 -23.70
N LEU A 8 1.69 -50.15 -24.51
CA LEU A 8 2.14 -48.83 -24.02
C LEU A 8 0.91 -48.05 -23.58
N ALA A 9 0.67 -48.04 -22.27
CA ALA A 9 -0.24 -47.09 -21.66
C ALA A 9 0.46 -45.73 -21.66
N GLY A 10 0.08 -44.90 -22.60
CA GLY A 10 0.49 -43.50 -22.62
C GLY A 10 -0.09 -42.79 -21.41
N VAL A 11 0.72 -42.53 -20.41
CA VAL A 11 0.37 -41.60 -19.33
C VAL A 11 0.47 -40.20 -19.93
N ALA A 12 -0.65 -39.68 -20.36
CA ALA A 12 -0.75 -38.23 -20.69
C ALA A 12 -0.67 -37.44 -19.36
N LEU A 13 0.53 -36.98 -19.07
CA LEU A 13 0.76 -36.04 -17.98
C LEU A 13 0.20 -34.69 -18.38
N SER A 14 -1.07 -34.46 -18.15
CA SER A 14 -1.70 -33.16 -18.29
C SER A 14 -1.09 -32.22 -17.25
N LEU A 15 -0.07 -31.43 -17.67
CA LEU A 15 0.38 -30.26 -16.93
C LEU A 15 -0.77 -29.24 -16.97
N SER A 16 -1.66 -29.28 -16.00
CA SER A 16 -2.54 -28.17 -15.71
C SER A 16 -1.66 -27.03 -15.15
N LEU A 17 -1.27 -26.10 -16.01
CA LEU A 17 -0.76 -24.81 -15.54
C LEU A 17 -1.91 -24.15 -14.80
N ALA A 18 -1.91 -24.28 -13.49
CA ALA A 18 -2.71 -23.43 -12.63
C ALA A 18 -2.14 -22.02 -12.77
N TRP A 19 -2.80 -21.21 -13.60
CA TRP A 19 -2.57 -19.77 -13.60
C TRP A 19 -3.12 -19.26 -12.27
N THR A 20 -2.29 -19.23 -11.25
CA THR A 20 -2.57 -18.46 -10.06
C THR A 20 -2.53 -16.99 -10.50
N SER A 21 -3.69 -16.41 -10.75
CA SER A 21 -3.79 -14.97 -10.87
C SER A 21 -3.28 -14.40 -9.55
N ALA A 22 -2.06 -13.87 -9.56
CA ALA A 22 -1.54 -13.10 -8.43
C ALA A 22 -2.43 -11.87 -8.30
N GLN A 23 -3.38 -11.92 -7.37
CA GLN A 23 -4.17 -10.76 -7.01
C GLN A 23 -3.20 -9.76 -6.37
N ALA A 24 -3.08 -8.56 -6.94
CA ALA A 24 -2.29 -7.50 -6.35
C ALA A 24 -2.81 -7.25 -4.93
N ALA A 25 -1.90 -7.24 -3.94
CA ALA A 25 -2.26 -6.89 -2.58
C ALA A 25 -2.81 -5.45 -2.52
N ALA A 26 -3.74 -5.18 -1.59
CA ALA A 26 -4.25 -3.84 -1.35
C ALA A 26 -3.10 -2.87 -1.04
N LEU A 27 -3.18 -1.66 -1.58
CA LEU A 27 -2.27 -0.56 -1.24
C LEU A 27 -2.71 0.03 0.11
N ARG A 28 -1.89 -0.15 1.14
CA ARG A 28 -2.16 0.35 2.49
C ARG A 28 -1.54 1.73 2.66
N VAL A 29 -2.36 2.73 2.93
CA VAL A 29 -1.91 4.12 3.10
C VAL A 29 -2.33 4.65 4.46
N ALA A 30 -1.35 5.02 5.28
CA ALA A 30 -1.59 5.69 6.55
C ALA A 30 -1.83 7.19 6.31
N ALA A 31 -2.87 7.74 6.90
CA ALA A 31 -3.26 9.12 6.71
C ALA A 31 -3.89 9.73 7.96
N ASP A 32 -3.67 11.00 8.18
CA ASP A 32 -4.44 11.76 9.16
C ASP A 32 -5.93 11.77 8.79
N PRO A 33 -6.84 11.79 9.76
CA PRO A 33 -8.27 11.70 9.50
C PRO A 33 -8.76 12.78 8.53
N VAL A 34 -8.42 14.03 8.76
CA VAL A 34 -8.92 15.20 8.01
C VAL A 34 -7.73 16.10 7.60
N PRO A 35 -7.64 16.49 6.35
CA PRO A 35 -8.46 16.10 5.18
C PRO A 35 -7.94 14.83 4.48
N HIS A 36 -6.79 14.27 4.89
CA HIS A 36 -6.03 13.27 4.17
C HIS A 36 -6.80 11.96 3.95
N ALA A 37 -7.31 11.35 5.01
CA ALA A 37 -8.11 10.13 4.89
C ALA A 37 -9.43 10.36 4.13
N GLU A 38 -10.04 11.53 4.28
CA GLU A 38 -11.24 11.90 3.52
C GLU A 38 -10.96 11.93 2.01
N ILE A 39 -9.83 12.52 1.60
CA ILE A 39 -9.39 12.56 0.21
C ILE A 39 -9.16 11.14 -0.32
N LEU A 40 -8.45 10.29 0.43
CA LEU A 40 -8.21 8.90 0.05
C LEU A 40 -9.51 8.09 -0.06
N ASN A 41 -10.44 8.28 0.85
CA ASN A 41 -11.75 7.63 0.80
C ASN A 41 -12.59 8.12 -0.40
N TYR A 42 -12.45 9.38 -0.77
CA TYR A 42 -13.06 9.89 -2.00
C TYR A 42 -12.48 9.23 -3.25
N ILE A 43 -11.15 9.05 -3.31
CA ILE A 43 -10.49 8.34 -4.41
C ILE A 43 -11.04 6.92 -4.56
N LYS A 44 -11.21 6.18 -3.46
CA LYS A 44 -11.83 4.84 -3.49
C LYS A 44 -13.23 4.85 -4.09
N LYS A 45 -13.96 5.94 -3.87
CA LYS A 45 -15.33 6.10 -4.38
C LYS A 45 -15.36 6.37 -5.89
N ILE A 46 -14.43 7.17 -6.40
CA ILE A 46 -14.39 7.54 -7.82
C ILE A 46 -13.61 6.55 -8.67
N ASP A 47 -12.70 5.79 -8.06
CA ASP A 47 -11.95 4.72 -8.73
C ASP A 47 -12.05 3.40 -7.93
N PRO A 48 -13.14 2.66 -8.10
CA PRO A 48 -13.33 1.38 -7.41
C PRO A 48 -12.36 0.27 -7.86
N SER A 49 -11.65 0.46 -8.98
CA SER A 49 -10.65 -0.49 -9.44
C SER A 49 -9.37 -0.48 -8.60
N LEU A 50 -9.13 0.62 -7.89
CA LEU A 50 -8.00 0.77 -6.99
C LEU A 50 -8.31 0.09 -5.65
N ASP A 51 -7.60 -1.01 -5.36
CA ASP A 51 -7.68 -1.66 -4.05
C ASP A 51 -6.86 -0.88 -3.02
N LEU A 52 -7.48 0.14 -2.44
CA LEU A 52 -6.88 1.06 -1.48
C LEU A 52 -7.42 0.80 -0.07
N LYS A 53 -6.53 0.52 0.86
CA LYS A 53 -6.83 0.43 2.29
C LYS A 53 -6.31 1.66 3.01
N VAL A 54 -7.22 2.49 3.49
CA VAL A 54 -6.88 3.68 4.28
C VAL A 54 -6.73 3.28 5.74
N VAL A 55 -5.58 3.61 6.32
CA VAL A 55 -5.28 3.40 7.74
C VAL A 55 -5.26 4.78 8.39
N GLU A 56 -6.35 5.14 9.06
CA GLU A 56 -6.41 6.43 9.76
C GLU A 56 -5.49 6.43 10.97
N LEU A 57 -4.69 7.50 11.07
CA LEU A 57 -3.77 7.69 12.18
C LEU A 57 -4.54 8.11 13.43
N THR A 58 -4.18 7.50 14.54
CA THR A 58 -4.63 7.88 15.87
C THR A 58 -3.54 8.62 16.62
N SER A 59 -3.91 9.33 17.68
CA SER A 59 -2.94 10.07 18.51
C SER A 59 -1.81 9.18 18.98
N GLY A 60 -0.57 9.65 18.84
CA GLY A 60 0.63 8.94 19.27
C GLY A 60 1.18 7.90 18.29
N VAL A 61 0.52 7.71 17.13
CA VAL A 61 1.03 6.80 16.08
C VAL A 61 1.88 7.58 15.09
N ASN A 62 3.10 7.10 14.86
CA ASN A 62 4.01 7.68 13.87
C ASN A 62 3.89 6.96 12.52
N ALA A 63 3.33 7.64 11.52
CA ALA A 63 3.13 7.07 10.18
C ALA A 63 4.45 6.73 9.47
N ASN A 64 5.53 7.41 9.76
CA ASN A 64 6.84 7.10 9.20
C ASN A 64 7.44 5.82 9.80
N GLU A 65 7.18 5.55 11.07
CA GLU A 65 7.53 4.26 11.69
C GLU A 65 6.75 3.11 11.07
N LEU A 66 5.46 3.27 10.82
CA LEU A 66 4.63 2.28 10.13
C LEU A 66 5.14 2.00 8.71
N LEU A 67 5.59 3.02 8.00
CA LEU A 67 6.18 2.87 6.67
C LEU A 67 7.55 2.17 6.75
N ALA A 68 8.38 2.55 7.70
CA ALA A 68 9.70 1.96 7.91
C ALA A 68 9.64 0.48 8.30
N SER A 69 8.63 0.07 9.05
CA SER A 69 8.39 -1.32 9.46
C SER A 69 7.71 -2.17 8.39
N GLY A 70 7.13 -1.56 7.36
CA GLY A 70 6.37 -2.25 6.32
C GLY A 70 4.91 -2.54 6.70
N ASP A 71 4.40 -1.95 7.77
CA ASP A 71 3.00 -2.08 8.16
C ASP A 71 2.06 -1.36 7.22
N VAL A 72 2.55 -0.33 6.53
CA VAL A 72 1.89 0.35 5.44
C VAL A 72 2.83 0.49 4.24
N ASP A 73 2.26 0.72 3.06
CA ASP A 73 3.01 0.85 1.81
C ASP A 73 3.32 2.31 1.46
N ALA A 74 2.51 3.22 2.00
CA ALA A 74 2.68 4.66 1.86
C ALA A 74 2.06 5.40 3.04
N ASN A 75 2.39 6.68 3.18
CA ASN A 75 1.67 7.57 4.07
C ASN A 75 1.36 8.91 3.38
N TYR A 76 0.31 9.56 3.87
CA TYR A 76 -0.16 10.83 3.36
C TYR A 76 -0.58 11.73 4.54
N PHE A 77 0.31 12.61 5.00
CA PHE A 77 0.03 13.48 6.15
C PHE A 77 1.04 14.59 6.37
N GLN A 78 2.22 14.55 5.75
CA GLN A 78 3.35 15.39 6.11
C GLN A 78 3.84 16.28 4.97
N HIS A 79 4.55 17.36 5.32
CA HIS A 79 5.29 18.18 4.38
C HIS A 79 6.78 17.76 4.33
N VAL A 80 7.50 18.20 3.31
CA VAL A 80 8.88 17.78 3.05
C VAL A 80 9.84 18.08 4.22
N PRO A 81 9.83 19.26 4.84
CA PRO A 81 10.73 19.53 5.98
C PRO A 81 10.58 18.55 7.14
N TYR A 82 9.34 18.22 7.51
CA TYR A 82 9.05 17.22 8.54
C TYR A 82 9.54 15.83 8.14
N LEU A 83 9.29 15.42 6.88
CA LEU A 83 9.81 14.17 6.35
C LEU A 83 11.32 14.08 6.48
N LYS A 84 12.05 15.13 6.14
CA LYS A 84 13.52 15.16 6.24
C LYS A 84 14.03 15.00 7.67
N ASP A 85 13.34 15.60 8.64
CA ASP A 85 13.67 15.42 10.05
C ASP A 85 13.38 14.00 10.52
N GLN A 86 12.27 13.41 10.09
CA GLN A 86 11.92 12.01 10.39
C GLN A 86 12.88 11.01 9.76
N GLU A 87 13.33 11.23 8.53
CA GLU A 87 14.35 10.40 7.88
C GLU A 87 15.64 10.35 8.71
N LYS A 88 16.08 11.49 9.23
CA LYS A 88 17.25 11.55 10.11
C LYS A 88 17.02 10.80 11.43
N ALA A 89 15.87 11.02 12.06
CA ALA A 89 15.54 10.40 13.34
C ALA A 89 15.42 8.87 13.24
N LEU A 90 14.87 8.36 12.14
CA LEU A 90 14.65 6.93 11.92
C LEU A 90 15.84 6.23 11.22
N GLY A 91 16.79 6.98 10.70
CA GLY A 91 17.88 6.43 9.89
C GLY A 91 17.38 5.75 8.61
N LYS A 92 16.30 6.25 8.03
CA LYS A 92 15.63 5.73 6.84
C LYS A 92 15.47 6.82 5.79
N THR A 93 15.36 6.42 4.53
CA THR A 93 15.06 7.32 3.42
C THR A 93 13.77 6.85 2.75
N PHE A 94 12.87 7.79 2.47
CA PHE A 94 11.59 7.52 1.82
C PHE A 94 11.49 8.28 0.50
N ALA A 95 10.86 7.66 -0.49
CA ALA A 95 10.57 8.31 -1.75
C ALA A 95 9.33 9.21 -1.62
N VAL A 96 9.42 10.44 -2.12
CA VAL A 96 8.25 11.31 -2.28
C VAL A 96 7.59 10.96 -3.60
N ALA A 97 6.40 10.36 -3.53
CA ALA A 97 5.66 9.92 -4.72
C ALA A 97 4.98 11.11 -5.43
N ALA A 98 4.38 12.01 -4.65
CA ALA A 98 3.70 13.20 -5.16
C ALA A 98 3.51 14.25 -4.06
N THR A 99 3.28 15.49 -4.49
CA THR A 99 2.77 16.57 -3.64
C THR A 99 1.29 16.76 -3.95
N VAL A 100 0.45 16.88 -2.93
CA VAL A 100 -1.00 16.91 -3.11
C VAL A 100 -1.59 18.28 -2.82
N HIS A 101 -1.35 18.82 -1.62
CA HIS A 101 -1.87 20.14 -1.21
C HIS A 101 -0.97 20.78 -0.17
N ILE A 102 -1.24 22.07 0.10
CA ILE A 102 -0.61 22.84 1.17
C ILE A 102 -1.70 23.20 2.18
N GLU A 103 -1.38 23.04 3.46
CA GLU A 103 -2.24 23.46 4.56
C GLU A 103 -1.67 24.74 5.18
N PRO A 104 -2.43 25.82 5.23
CA PRO A 104 -1.97 27.05 5.87
C PRO A 104 -1.94 26.86 7.39
N LEU A 105 -0.89 27.35 8.03
CA LEU A 105 -0.81 27.48 9.47
C LEU A 105 -1.27 28.86 9.89
N GLY A 106 -2.22 28.94 10.78
CA GLY A 106 -2.71 30.19 11.34
C GLY A 106 -2.73 30.17 12.87
N ILE A 107 -2.52 31.32 13.46
CA ILE A 107 -2.70 31.53 14.91
C ILE A 107 -3.95 32.40 15.08
N SER A 108 -4.92 31.88 15.81
CA SER A 108 -6.15 32.61 16.17
C SER A 108 -6.12 33.03 17.63
N VAL A 109 -6.53 34.24 17.91
CA VAL A 109 -6.75 34.73 19.28
C VAL A 109 -8.22 35.11 19.43
N SER A 110 -8.81 34.80 20.57
CA SER A 110 -10.12 35.30 20.93
C SER A 110 -9.97 36.63 21.67
N TYR A 111 -10.83 37.59 21.37
CA TYR A 111 -10.93 38.86 22.05
C TYR A 111 -12.01 38.81 23.12
#